data_e91e40cc05b3d9ac5fdd06bc583ad783
#
_entry.id   e91e40cc05b3d9ac5fdd06bc583ad783
#
_cell.length_a   1.000
_cell.length_b   1.000
_cell.length_c   1.000
_cell.angle_alpha   90.00
_cell.angle_beta   90.00
_cell.angle_gamma   90.00
#
_symmetry.space_group_name_H-M   'P 1'
#
loop_
_entity.id
_entity.type
_entity.pdbx_description
1 polymer ?
#
loop_
_entity_poly.entity_id
_entity_poly.type
_entity_poly.pdbx_seq_one_letter_code
_entity_poly.pdbx_strand_id
1 'polypeptide(L)'
;MTRGLTLWKDRDPAAMRLPGVRCGALDGPPDNPVHAVGQLASEGVQFVQVHEPVDLTDADGTSAVAFLLLLRELTSHGIAVDWTLRMNDLAQWRHLSHLHPPASVLYGSAGTENEERVVTAWRGSFHIAKCGYRRGPGFLEIRDHRWGSFRRLVVQDPGSGAFQGLLDGVPAVASASTERVLRRHLHENLLHRTGRYLWWTPYRLRRWPLSTTIP
;
A
#
# COMPACT_ATOMS: atom_id res chain seq x y z
N MET A 1 -16.68 -12.67 2.02
CA MET A 1 -16.87 -11.87 3.26
C MET A 1 -16.27 -10.50 3.01
N THR A 2 -17.03 -9.46 3.23
CA THR A 2 -16.59 -8.05 3.07
C THR A 2 -15.81 -7.65 4.31
N ARG A 3 -14.57 -7.20 4.13
CA ARG A 3 -13.70 -6.75 5.24
C ARG A 3 -14.19 -5.42 5.77
N GLY A 4 -14.83 -5.40 6.92
CA GLY A 4 -15.25 -4.17 7.56
C GLY A 4 -14.08 -3.28 7.95
N LEU A 5 -14.20 -1.98 7.68
CA LEU A 5 -13.24 -0.96 8.03
C LEU A 5 -13.91 0.06 8.95
N THR A 6 -13.25 0.46 10.03
CA THR A 6 -13.71 1.59 10.87
C THR A 6 -12.80 2.79 10.70
N LEU A 7 -13.39 3.97 10.59
CA LEU A 7 -12.74 5.23 10.27
C LEU A 7 -12.73 6.14 11.51
N TRP A 8 -11.59 6.77 11.80
CA TRP A 8 -11.38 7.59 12.97
C TRP A 8 -10.64 8.89 12.65
N LYS A 9 -10.96 9.96 13.37
CA LYS A 9 -10.22 11.25 13.30
C LYS A 9 -8.96 11.26 14.13
N ASP A 10 -8.79 10.29 15.02
CA ASP A 10 -7.63 10.17 15.89
C ASP A 10 -7.28 8.70 16.09
N ARG A 11 -6.02 8.41 16.42
CA ARG A 11 -5.51 7.07 16.74
C ARG A 11 -5.25 6.86 18.23
N ASP A 12 -5.35 7.90 19.04
CA ASP A 12 -5.20 7.77 20.49
C ASP A 12 -6.43 7.05 21.08
N PRO A 13 -6.26 5.92 21.80
CA PRO A 13 -7.35 5.18 22.39
C PRO A 13 -8.23 5.99 23.34
N ALA A 14 -7.68 7.03 24.00
CA ALA A 14 -8.46 7.93 24.85
C ALA A 14 -9.33 8.86 24.00
N ALA A 15 -8.77 9.44 22.92
CA ALA A 15 -9.50 10.29 22.00
C ALA A 15 -10.59 9.51 21.23
N MET A 16 -10.34 8.26 20.86
CA MET A 16 -11.31 7.40 20.15
C MET A 16 -12.60 7.14 20.94
N ARG A 17 -12.60 7.36 22.26
CA ARG A 17 -13.79 7.24 23.13
C ARG A 17 -14.65 8.50 23.11
N LEU A 18 -14.15 9.60 22.57
CA LEU A 18 -14.86 10.88 22.53
C LEU A 18 -15.93 10.89 21.41
N PRO A 19 -17.07 11.56 21.63
CA PRO A 19 -18.08 11.75 20.60
C PRO A 19 -17.52 12.46 19.36
N GLY A 20 -17.91 12.01 18.16
CA GLY A 20 -17.51 12.61 16.90
C GLY A 20 -16.09 12.26 16.41
N VAL A 21 -15.32 11.47 17.15
CA VAL A 21 -14.00 10.99 16.71
C VAL A 21 -14.13 9.78 15.79
N ARG A 22 -15.15 8.93 15.99
CA ARG A 22 -15.52 7.90 15.02
C ARG A 22 -16.23 8.54 13.83
N CYS A 23 -15.66 8.42 12.62
CA CYS A 23 -16.21 9.00 11.39
C CYS A 23 -17.24 8.10 10.72
N GLY A 24 -17.13 6.77 10.91
CA GLY A 24 -18.00 5.81 10.25
C GLY A 24 -17.34 4.46 10.02
N ALA A 25 -17.91 3.70 9.08
CA ALA A 25 -17.39 2.42 8.65
C ALA A 25 -17.59 2.24 7.14
N LEU A 26 -16.77 1.38 6.53
CA LEU A 26 -16.92 0.89 5.16
C LEU A 26 -17.03 -0.63 5.21
N ASP A 27 -17.87 -1.20 4.34
CA ASP A 27 -18.03 -2.65 4.27
C ASP A 27 -16.84 -3.36 3.59
N GLY A 28 -15.95 -2.59 2.96
CA GLY A 28 -14.74 -3.11 2.31
C GLY A 28 -13.96 -2.02 1.58
N PRO A 29 -12.87 -2.40 0.89
CA PRO A 29 -12.13 -1.48 0.04
C PRO A 29 -13.03 -0.90 -1.06
N PRO A 30 -13.00 0.42 -1.28
CA PRO A 30 -13.79 1.06 -2.34
C PRO A 30 -13.23 0.73 -3.73
N ASP A 31 -14.10 0.71 -4.76
CA ASP A 31 -13.71 0.45 -6.16
C ASP A 31 -12.69 1.46 -6.69
N ASN A 32 -12.78 2.71 -6.25
CA ASN A 32 -11.82 3.76 -6.59
C ASN A 32 -11.10 4.26 -5.31
N PRO A 33 -10.03 3.59 -4.88
CA PRO A 33 -9.31 3.94 -3.66
C PRO A 33 -8.66 5.32 -3.73
N VAL A 34 -8.24 5.78 -4.91
CA VAL A 34 -7.60 7.10 -5.09
C VAL A 34 -8.57 8.23 -4.75
N HIS A 35 -9.80 8.14 -5.24
CA HIS A 35 -10.85 9.13 -4.98
C HIS A 35 -11.35 9.03 -3.53
N ALA A 36 -11.68 7.82 -3.08
CA ALA A 36 -12.23 7.61 -1.75
C ALA A 36 -11.28 8.07 -0.63
N VAL A 37 -9.99 7.72 -0.71
CA VAL A 37 -9.02 8.16 0.31
C VAL A 37 -8.80 9.68 0.27
N GLY A 38 -8.89 10.30 -0.92
CA GLY A 38 -8.87 11.76 -1.03
C GLY A 38 -10.03 12.42 -0.27
N GLN A 39 -11.23 11.86 -0.34
CA GLN A 39 -12.39 12.31 0.44
C GLN A 39 -12.18 12.07 1.95
N LEU A 40 -11.78 10.86 2.37
CA LEU A 40 -11.50 10.55 3.77
C LEU A 40 -10.49 11.52 4.38
N ALA A 41 -9.43 11.85 3.65
CA ALA A 41 -8.43 12.81 4.08
C ALA A 41 -9.02 14.23 4.24
N SER A 42 -9.90 14.65 3.34
CA SER A 42 -10.59 15.96 3.43
C SER A 42 -11.62 16.02 4.57
N GLU A 43 -12.18 14.88 4.98
CA GLU A 43 -13.08 14.73 6.12
C GLU A 43 -12.33 14.63 7.46
N GLY A 44 -10.99 14.63 7.42
CA GLY A 44 -10.13 14.60 8.60
C GLY A 44 -9.91 13.20 9.17
N VAL A 45 -10.13 12.14 8.39
CA VAL A 45 -9.77 10.77 8.81
C VAL A 45 -8.26 10.66 8.93
N GLN A 46 -7.77 10.20 10.08
CA GLN A 46 -6.35 10.01 10.38
C GLN A 46 -5.97 8.56 10.69
N PHE A 47 -6.96 7.72 10.96
CA PHE A 47 -6.74 6.32 11.31
C PHE A 47 -7.85 5.43 10.76
N VAL A 48 -7.45 4.27 10.22
CA VAL A 48 -8.33 3.23 9.71
C VAL A 48 -8.03 1.92 10.41
N GLN A 49 -9.06 1.30 10.94
CA GLN A 49 -8.97 0.00 11.60
C GLN A 49 -9.61 -1.07 10.73
N VAL A 50 -8.87 -2.14 10.44
CA VAL A 50 -9.27 -3.25 9.58
C VAL A 50 -9.56 -4.46 10.45
N HIS A 51 -10.78 -5.01 10.34
CA HIS A 51 -11.22 -6.06 11.26
C HIS A 51 -10.79 -7.47 10.86
N GLU A 52 -10.57 -7.72 9.58
CA GLU A 52 -10.19 -9.04 9.09
C GLU A 52 -8.77 -9.05 8.50
N PRO A 53 -8.01 -10.14 8.66
CA PRO A 53 -6.68 -10.25 8.08
C PRO A 53 -6.71 -10.11 6.55
N VAL A 54 -5.74 -9.40 6.01
CA VAL A 54 -5.46 -9.36 4.57
C VAL A 54 -4.69 -10.61 4.18
N ASP A 55 -5.29 -11.44 3.37
CA ASP A 55 -4.76 -12.77 3.05
C ASP A 55 -4.10 -12.78 1.66
N LEU A 56 -2.75 -12.87 1.64
CA LEU A 56 -1.96 -13.02 0.40
C LEU A 56 -1.82 -14.48 -0.04
N THR A 57 -2.35 -15.43 0.74
CA THR A 57 -2.28 -16.86 0.38
C THR A 57 -3.44 -17.26 -0.55
N ASP A 58 -4.46 -16.41 -0.68
CA ASP A 58 -5.57 -16.62 -1.60
C ASP A 58 -5.09 -16.54 -3.06
N ALA A 59 -5.27 -17.65 -3.78
CA ALA A 59 -4.86 -17.77 -5.17
C ALA A 59 -5.59 -16.81 -6.12
N ASP A 60 -6.84 -16.43 -5.83
CA ASP A 60 -7.57 -15.42 -6.61
C ASP A 60 -6.98 -14.03 -6.38
N GLY A 61 -6.69 -13.67 -5.14
CA GLY A 61 -6.05 -12.42 -4.77
C GLY A 61 -6.90 -11.16 -4.92
N THR A 62 -8.15 -11.26 -5.37
CA THR A 62 -9.03 -10.08 -5.63
C THR A 62 -9.18 -9.20 -4.39
N SER A 63 -9.56 -9.80 -3.27
CA SER A 63 -9.78 -9.07 -2.02
C SER A 63 -8.48 -8.50 -1.45
N ALA A 64 -7.37 -9.23 -1.56
CA ALA A 64 -6.06 -8.78 -1.09
C ALA A 64 -5.56 -7.58 -1.90
N VAL A 65 -5.65 -7.64 -3.23
CA VAL A 65 -5.24 -6.54 -4.12
C VAL A 65 -6.07 -5.28 -3.89
N ALA A 66 -7.38 -5.41 -3.78
CA ALA A 66 -8.26 -4.27 -3.49
C ALA A 66 -7.84 -3.56 -2.19
N PHE A 67 -7.54 -4.33 -1.14
CA PHE A 67 -7.05 -3.77 0.11
C PHE A 67 -5.65 -3.16 -0.02
N LEU A 68 -4.71 -3.81 -0.70
CA LEU A 68 -3.35 -3.28 -0.87
C LEU A 68 -3.35 -1.96 -1.66
N LEU A 69 -4.25 -1.80 -2.62
CA LEU A 69 -4.45 -0.54 -3.34
C LEU A 69 -5.01 0.54 -2.40
N LEU A 70 -5.97 0.20 -1.55
CA LEU A 70 -6.47 1.10 -0.51
C LEU A 70 -5.35 1.50 0.46
N LEU A 71 -4.59 0.52 0.98
CA LEU A 71 -3.47 0.75 1.91
C LEU A 71 -2.40 1.66 1.29
N ARG A 72 -2.12 1.49 -0.02
CA ARG A 72 -1.23 2.34 -0.78
C ARG A 72 -1.68 3.80 -0.75
N GLU A 73 -2.95 4.06 -0.99
CA GLU A 73 -3.49 5.43 -0.97
C GLU A 73 -3.57 6.00 0.45
N LEU A 74 -3.96 5.21 1.44
CA LEU A 74 -3.93 5.63 2.85
C LEU A 74 -2.51 6.04 3.27
N THR A 75 -1.50 5.23 2.92
CA THR A 75 -0.08 5.54 3.16
C THR A 75 0.33 6.84 2.44
N SER A 76 -0.11 7.05 1.20
CA SER A 76 0.14 8.26 0.41
C SER A 76 -0.39 9.53 1.08
N HIS A 77 -1.48 9.44 1.84
CA HIS A 77 -2.09 10.56 2.57
C HIS A 77 -1.59 10.67 4.02
N GLY A 78 -0.74 9.73 4.48
CA GLY A 78 -0.27 9.69 5.86
C GLY A 78 -1.33 9.23 6.86
N ILE A 79 -2.37 8.55 6.40
CA ILE A 79 -3.41 7.98 7.25
C ILE A 79 -2.87 6.67 7.84
N ALA A 80 -2.85 6.57 9.17
CA ALA A 80 -2.41 5.37 9.86
C ALA A 80 -3.42 4.22 9.70
N VAL A 81 -2.92 2.98 9.69
CA VAL A 81 -3.77 1.80 9.49
C VAL A 81 -3.42 0.72 10.51
N ASP A 82 -4.43 0.24 11.21
CA ASP A 82 -4.32 -0.98 12.03
C ASP A 82 -4.86 -2.15 11.23
N TRP A 83 -3.98 -3.09 10.87
CA TRP A 83 -4.32 -4.22 10.03
C TRP A 83 -3.43 -5.42 10.29
N THR A 84 -3.92 -6.60 9.96
CA THR A 84 -3.20 -7.87 10.06
C THR A 84 -2.96 -8.43 8.67
N LEU A 85 -1.75 -8.93 8.44
CA LEU A 85 -1.33 -9.54 7.17
C LEU A 85 -1.18 -11.05 7.33
N ARG A 86 -1.79 -11.85 6.44
CA ARG A 86 -1.51 -13.28 6.29
C ARG A 86 -0.69 -13.53 5.04
N MET A 87 0.41 -14.28 5.16
CA MET A 87 1.31 -14.60 4.05
C MET A 87 1.94 -15.99 4.22
N ASN A 88 2.37 -16.58 3.10
CA ASN A 88 3.05 -17.89 3.05
C ASN A 88 4.56 -17.79 2.76
N ASP A 89 5.08 -16.60 2.57
CA ASP A 89 6.50 -16.32 2.37
C ASP A 89 6.86 -15.02 3.07
N LEU A 90 7.55 -15.13 4.19
CA LEU A 90 7.94 -13.96 4.99
C LEU A 90 8.89 -13.02 4.24
N ALA A 91 9.67 -13.50 3.24
CA ALA A 91 10.58 -12.63 2.49
C ALA A 91 9.83 -11.57 1.65
N GLN A 92 8.58 -11.83 1.29
CA GLN A 92 7.75 -10.93 0.49
C GLN A 92 7.44 -9.59 1.19
N TRP A 93 7.57 -9.49 2.51
CA TRP A 93 7.33 -8.25 3.23
C TRP A 93 8.14 -7.07 2.68
N ARG A 94 9.35 -7.31 2.16
CA ARG A 94 10.21 -6.27 1.61
C ARG A 94 9.58 -5.52 0.43
N HIS A 95 8.84 -6.23 -0.42
CA HIS A 95 8.11 -5.61 -1.54
C HIS A 95 7.05 -4.62 -1.06
N LEU A 96 6.45 -4.87 0.10
CA LEU A 96 5.39 -4.08 0.71
C LEU A 96 5.89 -3.10 1.77
N SER A 97 7.19 -3.13 2.11
CA SER A 97 7.79 -2.43 3.25
C SER A 97 7.68 -0.89 3.22
N HIS A 98 7.24 -0.34 2.12
CA HIS A 98 6.95 1.10 1.94
C HIS A 98 5.51 1.47 2.29
N LEU A 99 4.62 0.49 2.43
CA LEU A 99 3.25 0.68 2.90
C LEU A 99 3.23 0.74 4.44
N HIS A 100 2.18 1.31 5.00
CA HIS A 100 2.00 1.36 6.46
C HIS A 100 2.17 -0.04 7.08
N PRO A 101 3.04 -0.20 8.10
CA PRO A 101 3.32 -1.52 8.68
C PRO A 101 2.08 -2.15 9.30
N PRO A 102 1.92 -3.48 9.21
CA PRO A 102 0.83 -4.18 9.89
C PRO A 102 1.02 -4.19 11.41
N ALA A 103 -0.09 -4.34 12.13
CA ALA A 103 -0.07 -4.61 13.57
C ALA A 103 0.54 -5.99 13.87
N SER A 104 0.19 -6.97 13.03
CA SER A 104 0.68 -8.36 13.12
C SER A 104 0.79 -9.01 11.76
N VAL A 105 1.64 -10.04 11.67
CA VAL A 105 1.79 -10.93 10.52
C VAL A 105 1.40 -12.33 10.96
N LEU A 106 0.67 -13.06 10.13
CA LEU A 106 0.30 -14.46 10.32
C LEU A 106 1.00 -15.31 9.26
N TYR A 107 1.83 -16.26 9.70
CA TYR A 107 2.55 -17.20 8.85
C TYR A 107 2.35 -18.64 9.37
N GLY A 108 1.73 -19.48 8.56
CA GLY A 108 1.38 -20.84 9.01
C GLY A 108 0.29 -20.84 10.09
N SER A 109 0.37 -21.81 11.01
CA SER A 109 -0.65 -22.08 12.03
C SER A 109 -0.34 -21.54 13.42
N ALA A 110 0.84 -20.99 13.66
CA ALA A 110 1.24 -20.48 14.97
C ALA A 110 2.06 -19.20 14.85
N GLY A 111 1.80 -18.23 15.73
CA GLY A 111 2.63 -17.04 15.89
C GLY A 111 4.06 -17.44 16.26
N THR A 112 5.04 -17.00 15.46
CA THR A 112 6.43 -17.35 15.64
C THR A 112 7.28 -16.11 15.84
N GLU A 113 8.44 -16.28 16.47
CA GLU A 113 9.45 -15.23 16.60
C GLU A 113 9.79 -14.56 15.24
N ASN A 114 9.67 -15.31 14.15
CA ASN A 114 9.91 -14.79 12.81
C ASN A 114 8.86 -13.77 12.35
N GLU A 115 7.59 -13.94 12.73
CA GLU A 115 6.51 -12.99 12.43
C GLU A 115 6.74 -11.66 13.15
N GLU A 116 7.11 -11.70 14.44
CA GLU A 116 7.43 -10.52 15.23
C GLU A 116 8.66 -9.79 14.70
N ARG A 117 9.69 -10.55 14.26
CA ARG A 117 10.88 -9.98 13.60
C ARG A 117 10.52 -9.24 12.31
N VAL A 118 9.61 -9.79 11.49
CA VAL A 118 9.14 -9.12 10.27
C VAL A 118 8.43 -7.81 10.61
N VAL A 119 7.50 -7.81 11.56
CA VAL A 119 6.77 -6.60 11.97
C VAL A 119 7.74 -5.56 12.52
N THR A 120 8.68 -5.96 13.36
CA THR A 120 9.70 -5.06 13.95
C THR A 120 10.60 -4.47 12.86
N ALA A 121 11.10 -5.30 11.92
CA ALA A 121 11.92 -4.85 10.81
C ALA A 121 11.15 -3.91 9.86
N TRP A 122 9.87 -4.20 9.60
CA TRP A 122 9.02 -3.34 8.78
C TRP A 122 8.81 -1.98 9.44
N ARG A 123 8.41 -1.94 10.71
CA ARG A 123 8.24 -0.71 11.50
C ARG A 123 9.53 0.10 11.59
N GLY A 124 10.66 -0.55 11.88
CA GLY A 124 11.95 0.11 12.00
C GLY A 124 12.50 0.68 10.69
N SER A 125 12.07 0.11 9.53
CA SER A 125 12.49 0.58 8.21
C SER A 125 11.46 1.44 7.50
N PHE A 126 10.25 1.59 8.05
CA PHE A 126 9.19 2.37 7.43
C PHE A 126 9.43 3.87 7.61
N HIS A 127 9.28 4.60 6.53
CA HIS A 127 9.17 6.06 6.54
C HIS A 127 8.32 6.51 5.34
N ILE A 128 7.66 7.65 5.46
CA ILE A 128 6.94 8.27 4.34
C ILE A 128 7.94 8.59 3.23
N ALA A 129 7.55 8.33 1.99
CA ALA A 129 8.37 8.43 0.78
C ALA A 129 9.41 7.29 0.59
N LYS A 130 9.33 6.18 1.35
CA LYS A 130 10.22 5.02 1.16
C LYS A 130 10.18 4.44 -0.26
N CYS A 131 9.00 4.36 -0.90
CA CYS A 131 8.87 4.07 -2.32
C CYS A 131 7.69 4.85 -2.89
N GLY A 132 7.98 6.01 -3.47
CA GLY A 132 6.96 6.89 -4.01
C GLY A 132 7.32 7.47 -5.35
N TYR A 133 6.31 8.02 -6.05
CA TYR A 133 6.52 8.67 -7.33
C TYR A 133 5.91 10.07 -7.38
N ARG A 134 6.46 10.90 -8.26
CA ARG A 134 5.87 12.15 -8.71
C ARG A 134 5.65 12.13 -10.22
N ARG A 135 4.64 12.85 -10.68
CA ARG A 135 4.41 13.11 -12.10
C ARG A 135 5.05 14.43 -12.51
N GLY A 136 5.75 14.43 -13.64
CA GLY A 136 6.14 15.60 -14.38
C GLY A 136 5.54 15.57 -15.79
N PRO A 137 5.73 16.62 -16.59
CA PRO A 137 5.31 16.64 -17.99
C PRO A 137 6.00 15.52 -18.77
N GLY A 138 5.24 14.51 -19.24
CA GLY A 138 5.74 13.37 -20.01
C GLY A 138 6.58 12.34 -19.24
N PHE A 139 6.66 12.39 -17.89
CA PHE A 139 7.44 11.42 -17.12
C PHE A 139 6.88 11.14 -15.73
N LEU A 140 7.29 9.99 -15.18
CA LEU A 140 7.22 9.67 -13.75
C LEU A 140 8.63 9.56 -13.20
N GLU A 141 8.89 10.18 -12.06
CA GLU A 141 10.09 9.93 -11.27
C GLU A 141 9.71 9.12 -10.05
N ILE A 142 10.32 7.94 -9.90
CA ILE A 142 10.14 7.05 -8.76
C ILE A 142 11.40 7.11 -7.90
N ARG A 143 11.23 7.21 -6.59
CA ARG A 143 12.28 7.09 -5.58
C ARG A 143 12.00 5.87 -4.74
N ASP A 144 12.97 4.96 -4.65
CA ASP A 144 12.81 3.66 -4.00
C ASP A 144 13.97 3.38 -3.05
N HIS A 145 13.66 3.23 -1.76
CA HIS A 145 14.57 2.91 -0.66
C HIS A 145 14.31 1.52 -0.06
N ARG A 146 13.46 0.69 -0.69
CA ARG A 146 13.06 -0.62 -0.13
C ARG A 146 14.21 -1.62 -0.02
N TRP A 147 15.25 -1.46 -0.82
CA TRP A 147 16.28 -2.48 -1.07
C TRP A 147 17.64 -2.16 -0.44
N GLY A 148 17.66 -1.31 0.57
CA GLY A 148 18.89 -0.94 1.30
C GLY A 148 19.75 0.13 0.63
N SER A 149 19.48 0.44 -0.64
CA SER A 149 20.11 1.55 -1.37
C SER A 149 19.05 2.42 -2.04
N PHE A 150 19.36 3.70 -2.18
CA PHE A 150 18.51 4.62 -2.92
C PHE A 150 18.56 4.33 -4.43
N ARG A 151 17.40 4.18 -5.05
CA ARG A 151 17.25 4.07 -6.49
C ARG A 151 16.33 5.17 -7.01
N ARG A 152 16.74 5.82 -8.08
CA ARG A 152 15.94 6.78 -8.83
C ARG A 152 15.62 6.21 -10.20
N LEU A 153 14.34 6.04 -10.49
CA LEU A 153 13.87 5.50 -11.77
C LEU A 153 13.02 6.55 -12.48
N VAL A 154 13.18 6.64 -13.80
CA VAL A 154 12.37 7.54 -14.63
C VAL A 154 11.65 6.71 -15.67
N VAL A 155 10.33 6.83 -15.70
CA VAL A 155 9.46 6.25 -16.73
C VAL A 155 9.01 7.39 -17.63
N GLN A 156 9.38 7.32 -18.90
CA GLN A 156 8.93 8.29 -19.92
C GLN A 156 7.58 7.86 -20.49
N ASP A 157 6.77 8.81 -20.90
CA ASP A 157 5.44 8.64 -21.46
C ASP A 157 4.53 7.66 -20.68
N PRO A 158 4.30 7.91 -19.38
CA PRO A 158 3.48 7.03 -18.55
C PRO A 158 1.99 7.02 -18.94
N GLY A 159 1.62 7.77 -19.97
CA GLY A 159 0.23 7.97 -20.39
C GLY A 159 -0.35 6.89 -21.31
N SER A 160 0.39 5.83 -21.66
CA SER A 160 -0.10 4.82 -22.58
C SER A 160 -0.92 3.72 -21.90
N GLY A 161 -2.20 3.61 -22.25
CA GLY A 161 -3.06 2.45 -22.09
C GLY A 161 -3.09 1.79 -20.69
N ALA A 162 -2.69 0.52 -20.64
CA ALA A 162 -2.73 -0.31 -19.42
C ALA A 162 -1.91 0.23 -18.26
N PHE A 163 -0.84 0.99 -18.50
CA PHE A 163 -0.01 1.55 -17.44
C PHE A 163 -0.71 2.69 -16.70
N GLN A 164 -1.51 3.51 -17.40
CA GLN A 164 -2.30 4.56 -16.75
C GLN A 164 -3.30 3.96 -15.76
N GLY A 165 -3.99 2.88 -16.14
CA GLY A 165 -4.91 2.17 -15.24
C GLY A 165 -4.22 1.71 -13.94
N LEU A 166 -3.01 1.15 -14.05
CA LEU A 166 -2.22 0.74 -12.87
C LEU A 166 -1.91 1.91 -11.93
N LEU A 167 -1.58 3.08 -12.47
CA LEU A 167 -1.35 4.30 -11.68
C LEU A 167 -2.63 4.77 -10.98
N ASP A 168 -3.76 4.63 -11.65
CA ASP A 168 -5.09 5.03 -11.16
C ASP A 168 -5.68 3.98 -10.18
N GLY A 169 -4.94 2.91 -9.89
CA GLY A 169 -5.33 1.90 -8.92
C GLY A 169 -6.16 0.75 -9.51
N VAL A 170 -6.12 0.56 -10.82
CA VAL A 170 -6.75 -0.58 -11.48
C VAL A 170 -5.70 -1.69 -11.65
N PRO A 171 -5.84 -2.86 -10.98
CA PRO A 171 -4.91 -3.96 -11.16
C PRO A 171 -5.08 -4.62 -12.52
N ALA A 172 -3.99 -5.09 -13.12
CA ALA A 172 -4.02 -5.84 -14.36
C ALA A 172 -4.04 -7.36 -14.08
N VAL A 173 -4.82 -8.11 -14.85
CA VAL A 173 -4.77 -9.58 -14.79
C VAL A 173 -3.41 -10.04 -15.30
N ALA A 174 -2.71 -10.86 -14.52
CA ALA A 174 -1.43 -11.44 -14.87
C ALA A 174 -1.62 -12.48 -16.01
N SER A 175 -1.06 -12.17 -17.18
CA SER A 175 -1.03 -13.02 -18.35
C SER A 175 0.32 -12.88 -19.03
N ALA A 176 0.70 -13.84 -19.89
CA ALA A 176 1.95 -13.77 -20.63
C ALA A 176 2.07 -12.48 -21.47
N SER A 177 0.96 -11.98 -22.03
CA SER A 177 0.92 -10.73 -22.78
C SER A 177 1.12 -9.52 -21.88
N THR A 178 0.41 -9.45 -20.76
CA THR A 178 0.53 -8.38 -19.76
C THR A 178 1.94 -8.31 -19.18
N GLU A 179 2.49 -9.45 -18.78
CA GLU A 179 3.85 -9.52 -18.23
C GLU A 179 4.92 -9.13 -19.25
N ARG A 180 4.71 -9.43 -20.53
CA ARG A 180 5.62 -9.00 -21.59
C ARG A 180 5.64 -7.49 -21.73
N VAL A 181 4.48 -6.84 -21.73
CA VAL A 181 4.36 -5.38 -21.81
C VAL A 181 4.94 -4.72 -20.57
N LEU A 182 4.71 -5.28 -19.39
CA LEU A 182 5.10 -4.72 -18.09
C LEU A 182 6.45 -5.26 -17.57
N ARG A 183 7.19 -6.04 -18.37
CA ARG A 183 8.42 -6.74 -17.98
C ARG A 183 9.44 -5.86 -17.26
N ARG A 184 9.68 -4.66 -17.79
CA ARG A 184 10.63 -3.71 -17.20
C ARG A 184 10.20 -3.33 -15.77
N HIS A 185 8.92 -3.04 -15.56
CA HIS A 185 8.39 -2.63 -14.26
C HIS A 185 8.39 -3.78 -13.25
N LEU A 186 8.18 -5.02 -13.70
CA LEU A 186 8.33 -6.23 -12.90
C LEU A 186 9.77 -6.43 -12.46
N HIS A 187 10.73 -6.33 -13.40
CA HIS A 187 12.16 -6.45 -13.11
C HIS A 187 12.65 -5.41 -12.10
N GLU A 188 12.11 -4.19 -12.17
CA GLU A 188 12.43 -3.10 -11.24
C GLU A 188 11.67 -3.20 -9.90
N ASN A 189 10.86 -4.25 -9.69
CA ASN A 189 10.01 -4.43 -8.51
C ASN A 189 9.01 -3.27 -8.27
N LEU A 190 8.59 -2.60 -9.33
CA LEU A 190 7.57 -1.55 -9.27
C LEU A 190 6.14 -2.11 -9.36
N LEU A 191 6.03 -3.35 -9.82
CA LEU A 191 4.81 -4.15 -9.79
C LEU A 191 4.99 -5.31 -8.83
N HIS A 192 3.92 -5.63 -8.12
CA HIS A 192 3.84 -6.82 -7.29
C HIS A 192 2.71 -7.72 -7.78
N ARG A 193 2.93 -9.04 -7.71
CA ARG A 193 1.92 -10.03 -8.02
C ARG A 193 1.22 -10.47 -6.74
N THR A 194 -0.11 -10.40 -6.75
CA THR A 194 -0.96 -10.91 -5.68
C THR A 194 -2.06 -11.75 -6.30
N GLY A 195 -2.05 -13.05 -6.07
CA GLY A 195 -2.91 -14.00 -6.78
C GLY A 195 -2.73 -13.88 -8.30
N ARG A 196 -3.82 -13.66 -9.00
CA ARG A 196 -3.83 -13.48 -10.47
C ARG A 196 -3.62 -12.04 -10.95
N TYR A 197 -3.34 -11.10 -10.05
CA TYR A 197 -3.23 -9.68 -10.38
C TYR A 197 -1.80 -9.15 -10.28
N LEU A 198 -1.48 -8.21 -11.16
CA LEU A 198 -0.34 -7.31 -11.07
C LEU A 198 -0.84 -5.93 -10.68
N TRP A 199 -0.21 -5.30 -9.72
CA TRP A 199 -0.58 -3.97 -9.28
C TRP A 199 0.65 -3.10 -9.06
N TRP A 200 0.49 -1.79 -9.25
CA TRP A 200 1.53 -0.78 -9.08
C TRP A 200 1.77 -0.49 -7.61
N THR A 201 2.98 -0.74 -7.12
CA THR A 201 3.30 -0.65 -5.70
C THR A 201 3.68 0.75 -5.22
N PRO A 202 4.47 1.59 -5.95
CA PRO A 202 4.80 2.91 -5.47
C PRO A 202 3.55 3.78 -5.29
N TYR A 203 3.50 4.59 -4.26
CA TYR A 203 2.42 5.54 -4.06
C TYR A 203 2.78 6.94 -4.55
N ARG A 204 1.77 7.74 -4.87
CA ARG A 204 1.96 9.12 -5.28
C ARG A 204 2.42 9.94 -4.08
N LEU A 205 3.54 10.66 -4.23
CA LEU A 205 3.99 11.62 -3.22
C LEU A 205 3.12 12.87 -3.28
N ARG A 206 2.31 13.09 -2.27
CA ARG A 206 1.40 14.23 -2.17
C ARG A 206 2.05 15.43 -1.49
N ARG A 207 3.03 15.17 -0.61
CA ARG A 207 3.90 16.17 -0.04
C ARG A 207 5.34 15.73 -0.27
N TRP A 208 6.14 16.62 -0.86
CA TRP A 208 7.56 16.35 -1.02
C TRP A 208 8.24 16.56 0.33
N PRO A 209 9.06 15.63 0.82
CA PRO A 209 9.88 15.87 2.00
C PRO A 209 10.73 17.12 1.74
N LEU A 210 10.70 18.08 2.66
CA LEU A 210 11.54 19.27 2.58
C LEU A 210 13.01 18.83 2.50
N SER A 211 13.80 19.51 1.68
CA SER A 211 15.21 19.20 1.41
C SER A 211 16.13 19.24 2.63
N THR A 212 15.65 19.70 3.76
CA THR A 212 16.38 19.74 5.05
C THR A 212 16.59 18.36 5.69
N THR A 213 16.04 17.29 5.11
CA THR A 213 16.17 15.91 5.62
C THR A 213 16.91 14.99 4.64
N ILE A 214 17.64 15.54 3.68
CA ILE A 214 18.55 14.76 2.83
C ILE A 214 19.95 14.93 3.41
N PRO A 215 20.50 13.88 4.04
CA PRO A 215 21.92 13.88 4.38
C PRO A 215 22.77 13.83 3.11
#